data_ac27ee7d1198ee6659a634af4e977bfa
#
_entry.id   ac27ee7d1198ee6659a634af4e977bfa
#
_cell.length_a   1.000
_cell.length_b   1.000
_cell.length_c   1.000
_cell.angle_alpha   90.00
_cell.angle_beta   90.00
_cell.angle_gamma   90.00
#
_symmetry.space_group_name_H-M   'P 1'
#
loop_
_entity.id
_entity.type
_entity.pdbx_description
1 polymer ?
#
loop_
_entity_poly.entity_id
_entity_poly.type
_entity_poly.pdbx_seq_one_letter_code
_entity_poly.pdbx_strand_id
1 'polypeptide(L)'
;MQMLGSDWPTGKLAGDRMLREVEAKRARLALLAEATAEMDKLLADKHAGLADQAMAVGRVRGARMAVRYDAALYSDHPDWNPDWRP
;
A
#
# COMPACT_ATOMS: atom_id res chain seq x y z
N MET A 1 36.05 9.15 18.38
CA MET A 1 35.52 8.82 18.23
C MET A 1 34.54 9.04 17.87
N GLN A 2 34.11 9.30 17.34
CA GLN A 2 33.10 9.46 17.02
C GLN A 2 32.81 9.45 15.75
N MET A 3 33.59 9.55 14.75
CA MET A 3 33.28 9.44 13.58
C MET A 3 32.59 8.35 13.27
N LEU A 4 32.96 7.30 13.74
CA LEU A 4 32.23 6.24 13.71
C LEU A 4 30.92 6.56 14.22
N GLY A 5 30.82 7.28 15.26
CA GLY A 5 29.59 7.63 15.87
C GLY A 5 28.67 8.44 15.00
N SER A 6 29.21 9.30 14.15
CA SER A 6 28.37 10.13 13.29
C SER A 6 27.73 9.33 12.16
N ASP A 7 28.46 8.41 11.58
CA ASP A 7 27.90 7.64 10.45
C ASP A 7 26.96 6.54 10.93
N TRP A 8 27.31 5.91 12.03
CA TRP A 8 26.52 4.79 12.51
C TRP A 8 25.08 5.17 12.87
N PRO A 9 24.84 6.23 13.65
CA PRO A 9 23.46 6.62 13.94
C PRO A 9 22.65 6.99 12.73
N THR A 10 23.28 7.69 11.77
CA THR A 10 22.58 8.09 10.56
C THR A 10 22.16 6.88 9.73
N GLY A 11 23.08 5.93 9.57
CA GLY A 11 22.77 4.72 8.82
C GLY A 11 21.67 3.90 9.46
N LYS A 12 21.70 3.78 10.78
CA LYS A 12 20.69 3.03 11.51
C LYS A 12 19.32 3.67 11.37
N LEU A 13 19.23 4.99 11.52
CA LEU A 13 17.97 5.70 11.38
C LEU A 13 17.40 5.56 9.97
N ALA A 14 18.26 5.62 8.96
CA ALA A 14 17.83 5.45 7.58
C ALA A 14 17.30 4.04 7.34
N GLY A 15 17.98 3.03 7.90
CA GLY A 15 17.55 1.65 7.78
C GLY A 15 16.21 1.41 8.47
N ASP A 16 16.01 1.94 9.67
CA ASP A 16 14.76 1.81 10.41
C ASP A 16 13.61 2.49 9.65
N ARG A 17 13.88 3.63 9.04
CA ARG A 17 12.88 4.33 8.25
C ARG A 17 12.47 3.50 7.05
N MET A 18 13.43 2.93 6.34
CA MET A 18 13.16 2.08 5.19
C MET A 18 12.32 0.88 5.57
N LEU A 19 12.64 0.24 6.69
CA LEU A 19 11.85 -0.91 7.16
C LEU A 19 10.41 -0.51 7.46
N ARG A 20 10.21 0.64 8.11
CA ARG A 20 8.86 1.12 8.41
C ARG A 20 8.08 1.43 7.15
N GLU A 21 8.73 2.01 6.14
CA GLU A 21 8.10 2.29 4.86
C GLU A 21 7.69 1.00 4.15
N VAL A 22 8.56 -0.01 4.17
CA VAL A 22 8.25 -1.30 3.57
C VAL A 22 7.07 -1.96 4.29
N GLU A 23 7.08 -1.93 5.62
CA GLU A 23 5.99 -2.50 6.42
C GLU A 23 4.67 -1.78 6.14
N ALA A 24 4.69 -0.45 6.04
CA ALA A 24 3.51 0.33 5.73
C ALA A 24 2.95 -0.01 4.36
N LYS A 25 3.81 -0.20 3.36
CA LYS A 25 3.39 -0.59 2.02
C LYS A 25 2.79 -1.98 2.00
N ARG A 26 3.41 -2.92 2.72
CA ARG A 26 2.88 -4.27 2.83
C ARG A 26 1.51 -4.27 3.50
N ALA A 27 1.33 -3.43 4.52
CA ALA A 27 0.05 -3.29 5.19
C ALA A 27 -1.02 -2.76 4.23
N ARG A 28 -0.68 -1.78 3.39
CA ARG A 28 -1.63 -1.24 2.41
C ARG A 28 -1.99 -2.27 1.34
N LEU A 29 -1.00 -3.07 0.90
CA LEU A 29 -1.27 -4.16 -0.04
C LEU A 29 -2.17 -5.23 0.57
N ALA A 30 -1.95 -5.54 1.84
CA ALA A 30 -2.79 -6.50 2.56
C ALA A 30 -4.22 -5.97 2.69
N LEU A 31 -4.39 -4.68 2.98
CA LEU A 31 -5.71 -4.06 3.05
C LEU A 31 -6.42 -4.11 1.69
N LEU A 32 -5.69 -3.89 0.61
CA LEU A 32 -6.26 -4.00 -0.73
C LEU A 32 -6.72 -5.42 -1.01
N ALA A 33 -5.91 -6.42 -0.65
CA ALA A 33 -6.27 -7.82 -0.85
C ALA A 33 -7.52 -8.19 -0.04
N GLU A 34 -7.59 -7.77 1.22
CA GLU A 34 -8.75 -8.02 2.07
C GLU A 34 -10.00 -7.33 1.52
N ALA A 35 -9.88 -6.08 1.10
CA ALA A 35 -11.00 -5.32 0.55
C ALA A 35 -11.51 -5.97 -0.74
N THR A 36 -10.59 -6.45 -1.59
CA THR A 36 -10.95 -7.11 -2.85
C THR A 36 -11.67 -8.44 -2.57
N ALA A 37 -11.18 -9.21 -1.61
CA ALA A 37 -11.81 -10.48 -1.24
C ALA A 37 -13.23 -10.26 -0.70
N GLU A 38 -13.41 -9.23 0.13
CA GLU A 38 -14.73 -8.90 0.67
C GLU A 38 -15.67 -8.40 -0.44
N MET A 39 -15.19 -7.61 -1.36
CA MET A 39 -15.97 -7.16 -2.50
C MET A 39 -16.44 -8.34 -3.35
N ASP A 40 -15.53 -9.26 -3.68
CA ASP A 40 -15.84 -10.42 -4.49
C ASP A 40 -16.90 -11.29 -3.81
N LYS A 41 -16.78 -11.45 -2.50
CA LYS A 41 -17.73 -12.22 -1.70
C LYS A 41 -19.12 -11.58 -1.73
N LEU A 42 -19.19 -10.26 -1.53
CA LEU A 42 -20.46 -9.53 -1.54
C LEU A 42 -21.10 -9.49 -2.92
N LEU A 43 -20.31 -9.36 -3.97
CA LEU A 43 -20.84 -9.35 -5.33
C LEU A 43 -21.35 -10.73 -5.76
N ALA A 44 -20.80 -11.80 -5.18
CA ALA A 44 -21.26 -13.15 -5.45
C ALA A 44 -22.49 -13.54 -4.62
N ASP A 45 -22.80 -12.79 -3.56
CA ASP A 45 -23.89 -13.10 -2.66
C ASP A 45 -25.19 -12.49 -3.19
N LYS A 46 -26.15 -13.34 -3.51
CA LYS A 46 -27.48 -12.90 -4.02
C LYS A 46 -28.26 -12.10 -2.99
N HIS A 47 -27.96 -12.29 -1.71
CA HIS A 47 -28.71 -11.67 -0.62
C HIS A 47 -28.02 -10.42 -0.07
N ALA A 48 -26.84 -10.06 -0.58
CA ALA A 48 -26.15 -8.86 -0.13
C ALA A 48 -26.90 -7.62 -0.62
N GLY A 49 -26.99 -6.62 0.25
CA GLY A 49 -27.64 -5.36 -0.10
C GLY A 49 -26.78 -4.53 -1.04
N LEU A 50 -27.42 -3.72 -1.86
CA LEU A 50 -26.72 -2.82 -2.79
C LEU A 50 -25.82 -1.84 -2.06
N ALA A 51 -26.23 -1.36 -0.90
CA ALA A 51 -25.44 -0.43 -0.10
C ALA A 51 -24.14 -1.10 0.36
N ASP A 52 -24.21 -2.36 0.82
CA ASP A 52 -23.03 -3.11 1.26
C ASP A 52 -22.08 -3.37 0.10
N GLN A 53 -22.62 -3.70 -1.07
CA GLN A 53 -21.84 -3.90 -2.28
C GLN A 53 -21.14 -2.61 -2.71
N ALA A 54 -21.85 -1.48 -2.68
CA ALA A 54 -21.30 -0.18 -3.03
C ALA A 54 -20.18 0.23 -2.07
N MET A 55 -20.35 -0.04 -0.76
CA MET A 55 -19.32 0.25 0.22
C MET A 55 -18.07 -0.60 0.00
N ALA A 56 -18.25 -1.87 -0.33
CA ALA A 56 -17.13 -2.76 -0.61
C ALA A 56 -16.35 -2.31 -1.85
N VAL A 57 -17.03 -1.88 -2.90
CA VAL A 57 -16.40 -1.34 -4.11
C VAL A 57 -15.63 -0.06 -3.76
N GLY A 58 -16.22 0.81 -2.93
CA GLY A 58 -15.55 2.04 -2.49
C GLY A 58 -14.27 1.76 -1.71
N ARG A 59 -14.27 0.75 -0.83
CA ARG A 59 -13.07 0.35 -0.08
C ARG A 59 -11.97 -0.12 -1.01
N VAL A 60 -12.30 -0.94 -1.99
CA VAL A 60 -11.32 -1.42 -2.98
C VAL A 60 -10.75 -0.26 -3.77
N ARG A 61 -11.60 0.67 -4.19
CA ARG A 61 -11.18 1.83 -4.97
C ARG A 61 -10.22 2.71 -4.15
N GLY A 62 -10.55 2.98 -2.88
CA GLY A 62 -9.68 3.75 -2.00
C GLY A 62 -8.36 3.06 -1.72
N ALA A 63 -8.38 1.76 -1.42
CA ALA A 63 -7.17 0.99 -1.15
C ALA A 63 -6.27 0.91 -2.39
N ARG A 64 -6.86 0.74 -3.57
CA ARG A 64 -6.12 0.71 -4.84
C ARG A 64 -5.45 2.05 -5.11
N MET A 65 -6.15 3.14 -4.84
CA MET A 65 -5.60 4.47 -5.02
C MET A 65 -4.40 4.70 -4.10
N ALA A 66 -4.49 4.29 -2.84
CA ALA A 66 -3.38 4.41 -1.90
C ALA A 66 -2.15 3.65 -2.38
N VAL A 67 -2.33 2.44 -2.90
CA VAL A 67 -1.22 1.64 -3.44
C VAL A 67 -0.60 2.34 -4.65
N ARG A 68 -1.40 2.92 -5.51
CA ARG A 68 -0.90 3.65 -6.69
C ARG A 68 -0.10 4.88 -6.31
N TYR A 69 -0.54 5.63 -5.30
CA TYR A 69 0.22 6.78 -4.82
C TYR A 69 1.56 6.34 -4.22
N ASP A 70 1.59 5.23 -3.49
CA ASP A 70 2.85 4.68 -3.00
C ASP A 70 3.78 4.32 -4.16
N ALA A 71 3.26 3.66 -5.17
CA ALA A 71 4.05 3.26 -6.34
C ALA A 71 4.61 4.49 -7.08
N ALA A 72 3.86 5.57 -7.13
CA ALA A 72 4.28 6.79 -7.82
C ALA A 72 5.53 7.42 -7.22
N LEU A 73 5.81 7.17 -5.93
CA LEU A 73 7.03 7.66 -5.28
C LEU A 73 8.29 7.04 -5.88
N TYR A 74 8.14 5.94 -6.60
CA TYR A 74 9.26 5.23 -7.22
C TYR A 74 9.23 5.31 -8.74
N SER A 75 8.63 6.37 -9.27
CA SER A 75 8.48 6.54 -10.72
C SER A 75 9.81 6.62 -11.47
N ASP A 76 10.90 6.94 -10.75
CA ASP A 76 12.23 6.98 -11.34
C ASP A 76 12.88 5.60 -11.44
N HIS A 77 12.30 4.59 -10.78
CA HIS A 77 12.88 3.26 -10.76
C HIS A 77 12.72 2.60 -12.13
N PRO A 78 13.75 1.89 -12.63
CA PRO A 78 13.69 1.27 -13.96
C PRO A 78 12.54 0.28 -14.14
N ASP A 79 12.12 -0.38 -13.05
CA ASP A 79 11.05 -1.37 -13.10
C ASP A 79 9.65 -0.77 -12.92
N TRP A 80 9.58 0.56 -12.78
CA TRP A 80 8.30 1.21 -12.56
C TRP A 80 7.41 1.13 -13.82
N ASN A 81 6.15 0.78 -13.60
CA ASN A 81 5.18 0.65 -14.68
C ASN A 81 4.30 1.90 -14.71
N PRO A 82 4.22 2.61 -15.87
CA PRO A 82 3.38 3.80 -15.99
C PRO A 82 1.90 3.57 -15.67
N ASP A 83 1.42 2.35 -15.79
CA ASP A 83 0.04 2.01 -15.45
C ASP A 83 -0.25 2.15 -13.96
N TRP A 84 0.78 2.27 -13.12
CA TRP A 84 0.64 2.45 -11.69
C TRP A 84 0.34 3.90 -11.29
N ARG A 85 0.26 4.81 -12.23
CA ARG A 85 -0.08 6.20 -11.93
C ARG A 85 -1.47 6.29 -11.32
N PRO A 86 -1.66 7.11 -10.30
CA PRO A 86 -2.97 7.30 -9.69
C PRO A 86 -3.97 7.93 -10.64
#